data_816b2e48d4f6736ed091612849b75228
#
_entry.id   816b2e48d4f6736ed091612849b75228
#
_cell.length_a   1.000
_cell.length_b   1.000
_cell.length_c   1.000
_cell.angle_alpha   90.00
_cell.angle_beta   90.00
_cell.angle_gamma   90.00
#
_symmetry.space_group_name_H-M   'P 1'
#
loop_
_entity.id
_entity.type
_entity.pdbx_description
1 polymer ?
#
loop_
_entity_poly.entity_id
_entity_poly.type
_entity_poly.pdbx_seq_one_letter_code
_entity_poly.pdbx_strand_id
1 'polypeptide(L)'
;GKMDIKEEHYEKEFIDINKMLEQITDRFALTHPEKNFIKHIPKSPIFVEGDQDKLTQVFDNIVNNAIKYSPNGKNITIRVRQNYHHNRVSISIKDEGVGIPLVHIDKIFNRFYRVDKSRQRSMGGTGLGLALAKNIIEAHKGRIWAQSREGYGSIIFVTLPCEQIDDEWL
;
A
#
# COMPACT_ATOMS: atom_id res chain seq x y z
N GLY A 1 -14.79 -13.50 13.97
CA GLY A 1 -14.56 -12.97 15.18
C GLY A 1 -13.88 -11.66 15.06
N LYS A 2 -14.13 -10.94 15.98
CA LYS A 2 -13.39 -9.78 16.17
C LYS A 2 -11.97 -10.11 16.16
N MET A 3 -11.33 -9.69 15.16
CA MET A 3 -9.92 -9.65 15.29
C MET A 3 -9.67 -8.63 16.35
N ASP A 4 -9.40 -9.10 17.48
CA ASP A 4 -9.00 -8.22 18.54
C ASP A 4 -7.61 -7.72 18.25
N ILE A 5 -7.55 -6.99 17.16
CA ILE A 5 -6.33 -6.34 16.72
C ILE A 5 -5.73 -5.51 17.82
N LYS A 6 -6.57 -4.95 18.65
CA LYS A 6 -6.16 -4.22 19.82
C LYS A 6 -5.34 -5.06 20.79
N GLU A 7 -5.48 -6.36 20.74
CA GLU A 7 -4.74 -7.25 21.61
C GLU A 7 -3.40 -7.61 21.01
N GLU A 8 -3.23 -7.38 19.71
CA GLU A 8 -1.94 -7.49 19.12
C GLU A 8 -1.12 -6.29 19.55
N HIS A 9 -0.02 -6.54 20.18
CA HIS A 9 0.89 -5.49 20.56
C HIS A 9 1.64 -5.04 19.32
N TYR A 10 1.32 -3.84 18.86
CA TYR A 10 2.16 -3.20 17.85
C TYR A 10 3.36 -2.58 18.56
N GLU A 11 4.54 -3.02 18.19
CA GLU A 11 5.77 -2.42 18.66
C GLU A 11 5.99 -1.13 17.89
N LYS A 12 5.46 -0.03 18.43
CA LYS A 12 5.52 1.26 17.75
C LYS A 12 6.86 1.92 17.91
N GLU A 13 7.37 2.39 16.80
CA GLU A 13 8.59 3.19 16.74
C GLU A 13 8.43 4.23 15.65
N PHE A 14 9.34 5.20 15.59
CA PHE A 14 9.34 6.15 14.48
C PHE A 14 10.04 5.52 13.29
N ILE A 15 9.33 5.49 12.17
CA ILE A 15 9.76 4.81 10.95
C ILE A 15 9.92 5.84 9.85
N ASP A 16 11.08 5.84 9.18
CA ASP A 16 11.25 6.59 7.94
C ASP A 16 10.49 5.86 6.84
N ILE A 17 9.30 6.33 6.52
CA ILE A 17 8.42 5.68 5.56
C ILE A 17 9.01 5.71 4.15
N ASN A 18 9.75 6.77 3.81
CA ASN A 18 10.38 6.86 2.49
C ASN A 18 11.45 5.77 2.33
N LYS A 19 12.26 5.57 3.35
CA LYS A 19 13.28 4.52 3.33
C LYS A 19 12.65 3.13 3.24
N MET A 20 11.58 2.90 3.99
CA MET A 20 10.84 1.63 3.94
C MET A 20 10.34 1.34 2.52
N LEU A 21 9.71 2.33 1.88
CA LEU A 21 9.15 2.15 0.54
C LEU A 21 10.23 1.98 -0.52
N GLU A 22 11.37 2.68 -0.37
CA GLU A 22 12.52 2.46 -1.25
C GLU A 22 13.00 1.01 -1.16
N GLN A 23 13.16 0.50 0.05
CA GLN A 23 13.65 -0.87 0.26
C GLN A 23 12.67 -1.91 -0.27
N ILE A 24 11.37 -1.71 -0.04
CA ILE A 24 10.35 -2.62 -0.54
C ILE A 24 10.34 -2.63 -2.06
N THR A 25 10.36 -1.46 -2.68
CA THR A 25 10.34 -1.34 -4.14
C THR A 25 11.57 -1.99 -4.76
N ASP A 26 12.75 -1.72 -4.20
CA ASP A 26 13.99 -2.30 -4.71
C ASP A 26 14.00 -3.82 -4.62
N ARG A 27 13.46 -4.37 -3.53
CA ARG A 27 13.36 -5.82 -3.34
C ARG A 27 12.46 -6.45 -4.39
N PHE A 28 11.29 -5.86 -4.65
CA PHE A 28 10.40 -6.37 -5.69
C PHE A 28 10.97 -6.19 -7.10
N ALA A 29 11.71 -5.12 -7.34
CA ALA A 29 12.35 -4.90 -8.63
C ALA A 29 13.40 -5.97 -8.93
N LEU A 30 14.12 -6.44 -7.91
CA LEU A 30 15.08 -7.53 -8.08
C LEU A 30 14.40 -8.85 -8.41
N THR A 31 13.28 -9.15 -7.78
CA THR A 31 12.58 -10.43 -7.97
C THR A 31 11.63 -10.43 -9.15
N HIS A 32 11.30 -9.26 -9.69
CA HIS A 32 10.38 -9.11 -10.82
C HIS A 32 10.96 -8.18 -11.87
N PRO A 33 12.06 -8.59 -12.53
CA PRO A 33 12.72 -7.75 -13.54
C PRO A 33 11.84 -7.48 -14.77
N GLU A 34 10.78 -8.28 -14.95
CA GLU A 34 9.83 -8.08 -16.04
C GLU A 34 8.87 -6.91 -15.78
N LYS A 35 8.82 -6.38 -14.56
CA LYS A 35 7.98 -5.23 -14.21
C LYS A 35 8.81 -3.95 -14.22
N ASN A 36 8.16 -2.84 -14.49
CA ASN A 36 8.81 -1.54 -14.56
C ASN A 36 8.37 -0.68 -13.39
N PHE A 37 9.22 -0.59 -12.37
CA PHE A 37 8.92 0.18 -11.16
C PHE A 37 9.40 1.62 -11.31
N ILE A 38 8.50 2.57 -11.02
CA ILE A 38 8.79 3.99 -11.03
C ILE A 38 8.60 4.51 -9.61
N LYS A 39 9.60 5.21 -9.09
CA LYS A 39 9.57 5.74 -7.73
C LYS A 39 9.53 7.27 -7.77
N HIS A 40 8.51 7.84 -7.12
CA HIS A 40 8.43 9.26 -6.82
C HIS A 40 8.40 9.39 -5.30
N ILE A 41 9.55 9.14 -4.69
CA ILE A 41 9.71 9.10 -3.24
C ILE A 41 10.68 10.21 -2.85
N PRO A 42 10.28 11.15 -1.97
CA PRO A 42 11.18 12.20 -1.52
C PRO A 42 12.42 11.64 -0.84
N LYS A 43 13.54 12.30 -0.99
CA LYS A 43 14.79 11.88 -0.33
C LYS A 43 14.82 12.25 1.13
N SER A 44 14.14 13.34 1.49
CA SER A 44 14.05 13.72 2.90
C SER A 44 13.18 12.74 3.66
N PRO A 45 13.56 12.34 4.87
CA PRO A 45 12.78 11.37 5.61
C PRO A 45 11.42 11.92 6.02
N ILE A 46 10.42 11.04 6.02
CA ILE A 46 9.10 11.31 6.57
C ILE A 46 8.87 10.23 7.63
N PHE A 47 8.70 10.68 8.88
CA PHE A 47 8.57 9.74 9.99
C PHE A 47 7.12 9.51 10.34
N VAL A 48 6.73 8.25 10.43
CA VAL A 48 5.44 7.82 10.95
C VAL A 48 5.68 6.99 12.20
N GLU A 49 4.78 7.09 13.17
CA GLU A 49 4.83 6.20 14.32
C GLU A 49 4.05 4.95 13.99
N GLY A 50 4.69 3.80 14.08
CA GLY A 50 4.03 2.57 13.73
C GLY A 50 4.88 1.34 13.97
N ASP A 51 4.34 0.22 13.56
CA ASP A 51 5.01 -1.08 13.66
C ASP A 51 5.68 -1.40 12.33
N GLN A 52 7.00 -1.51 12.36
CA GLN A 52 7.83 -1.74 11.16
C GLN A 52 7.37 -2.98 10.38
N ASP A 53 7.17 -4.09 11.07
CA ASP A 53 6.82 -5.35 10.41
C ASP A 53 5.42 -5.30 9.84
N LYS A 54 4.48 -4.72 10.58
CA LYS A 54 3.10 -4.63 10.13
C LYS A 54 2.94 -3.70 8.93
N LEU A 55 3.59 -2.55 8.96
CA LEU A 55 3.54 -1.63 7.83
C LEU A 55 4.25 -2.20 6.61
N THR A 56 5.36 -2.90 6.80
CA THR A 56 6.02 -3.62 5.70
C THR A 56 5.05 -4.61 5.06
N GLN A 57 4.31 -5.35 5.87
CA GLN A 57 3.32 -6.31 5.38
C GLN A 57 2.23 -5.64 4.55
N VAL A 58 1.77 -4.46 4.98
CA VAL A 58 0.77 -3.69 4.21
C VAL A 58 1.29 -3.38 2.81
N PHE A 59 2.47 -2.78 2.72
CA PHE A 59 3.00 -2.36 1.43
C PHE A 59 3.43 -3.54 0.56
N ASP A 60 3.94 -4.60 1.17
CA ASP A 60 4.19 -5.85 0.45
C ASP A 60 2.92 -6.38 -0.20
N ASN A 61 1.81 -6.39 0.53
CA ASN A 61 0.53 -6.86 0.01
C ASN A 61 0.04 -5.99 -1.15
N ILE A 62 0.16 -4.67 -1.01
CA ILE A 62 -0.30 -3.74 -2.05
C ILE A 62 0.55 -3.86 -3.31
N VAL A 63 1.88 -3.87 -3.16
CA VAL A 63 2.79 -3.98 -4.30
C VAL A 63 2.63 -5.34 -4.99
N ASN A 64 2.52 -6.40 -4.20
CA ASN A 64 2.31 -7.75 -4.73
C ASN A 64 1.02 -7.84 -5.55
N ASN A 65 -0.03 -7.18 -5.06
CA ASN A 65 -1.30 -7.11 -5.79
C ASN A 65 -1.13 -6.37 -7.12
N ALA A 66 -0.41 -5.25 -7.13
CA ALA A 66 -0.12 -4.52 -8.36
C ALA A 66 0.66 -5.37 -9.35
N ILE A 67 1.63 -6.15 -8.87
CA ILE A 67 2.42 -7.05 -9.72
C ILE A 67 1.54 -8.12 -10.37
N LYS A 68 0.63 -8.70 -9.60
CA LYS A 68 -0.26 -9.75 -10.10
C LYS A 68 -1.14 -9.31 -11.25
N TYR A 69 -1.62 -8.08 -11.19
CA TYR A 69 -2.63 -7.59 -12.14
C TYR A 69 -2.06 -6.67 -13.21
N SER A 70 -0.79 -6.32 -13.13
CA SER A 70 -0.14 -5.45 -14.11
C SER A 70 0.52 -6.29 -15.21
N PRO A 71 0.28 -5.99 -16.49
CA PRO A 71 0.99 -6.68 -17.57
C PRO A 71 2.49 -6.40 -17.50
N ASN A 72 3.29 -7.33 -18.04
CA ASN A 72 4.72 -7.15 -18.13
C ASN A 72 5.05 -5.95 -19.00
N GLY A 73 6.07 -5.19 -18.62
CA GLY A 73 6.51 -4.00 -19.34
C GLY A 73 5.71 -2.76 -19.02
N LYS A 74 4.61 -2.88 -18.29
CA LYS A 74 3.84 -1.72 -17.82
C LYS A 74 4.37 -1.21 -16.51
N ASN A 75 4.03 0.04 -16.19
CA ASN A 75 4.56 0.72 -15.03
C ASN A 75 3.80 0.38 -13.75
N ILE A 76 4.56 0.22 -12.67
CA ILE A 76 4.03 0.23 -11.31
C ILE A 76 4.68 1.41 -10.63
N THR A 77 3.88 2.40 -10.25
CA THR A 77 4.38 3.68 -9.74
C THR A 77 4.10 3.81 -8.26
N ILE A 78 5.14 4.02 -7.48
CA ILE A 78 5.06 4.28 -6.04
C ILE A 78 5.32 5.76 -5.83
N ARG A 79 4.35 6.45 -5.22
CA ARG A 79 4.44 7.89 -4.98
C ARG A 79 4.18 8.21 -3.53
N VAL A 80 4.99 9.11 -2.98
CA VAL A 80 4.82 9.59 -1.61
C VAL A 80 4.65 11.10 -1.66
N ARG A 81 3.63 11.60 -0.98
CA ARG A 81 3.38 13.04 -0.82
C ARG A 81 3.09 13.35 0.63
N GLN A 82 3.68 14.41 1.14
CA GLN A 82 3.41 14.87 2.50
C GLN A 82 2.44 16.04 2.45
N ASN A 83 1.40 15.96 3.30
CA ASN A 83 0.48 17.07 3.49
C ASN A 83 0.87 17.78 4.80
N TYR A 84 1.57 18.91 4.67
CA TYR A 84 2.08 19.65 5.82
C TYR A 84 0.98 20.29 6.65
N HIS A 85 -0.16 20.61 6.04
CA HIS A 85 -1.26 21.26 6.75
C HIS A 85 -1.97 20.27 7.70
N HIS A 86 -1.93 19.00 7.41
CA HIS A 86 -2.65 17.99 8.17
C HIS A 86 -1.73 16.98 8.85
N ASN A 87 -0.42 17.18 8.76
CA ASN A 87 0.57 16.26 9.32
C ASN A 87 0.28 14.81 8.88
N ARG A 88 0.06 14.63 7.60
CA ARG A 88 -0.21 13.32 7.02
C ARG A 88 0.68 13.07 5.82
N VAL A 89 0.98 11.80 5.61
CA VAL A 89 1.68 11.35 4.42
C VAL A 89 0.71 10.50 3.60
N SER A 90 0.71 10.72 2.29
CA SER A 90 -0.08 9.94 1.34
C SER A 90 0.87 9.10 0.50
N ILE A 91 0.59 7.81 0.43
CA ILE A 91 1.35 6.86 -0.37
C ILE A 91 0.38 6.28 -1.40
N SER A 92 0.78 6.26 -2.66
CA SER A 92 -0.03 5.65 -3.71
C SER A 92 0.80 4.64 -4.49
N ILE A 93 0.15 3.53 -4.83
CA ILE A 93 0.73 2.48 -5.66
C ILE A 93 -0.21 2.28 -6.84
N LYS A 94 0.26 2.67 -8.01
CA LYS A 94 -0.51 2.67 -9.24
C LYS A 94 -0.02 1.57 -10.17
N ASP A 95 -0.95 0.78 -10.69
CA ASP A 95 -0.66 -0.16 -11.76
C ASP A 95 -1.38 0.23 -13.05
N GLU A 96 -0.91 -0.31 -14.16
CA GLU A 96 -1.52 -0.13 -15.48
C GLU A 96 -2.16 -1.44 -15.94
N GLY A 97 -2.85 -2.11 -15.01
CA GLY A 97 -3.50 -3.38 -15.26
C GLY A 97 -4.91 -3.24 -15.80
N VAL A 98 -5.69 -4.29 -15.59
CA VAL A 98 -7.06 -4.36 -16.12
C VAL A 98 -8.04 -3.40 -15.42
N GLY A 99 -7.63 -2.86 -14.28
CA GLY A 99 -8.53 -2.04 -13.47
C GLY A 99 -9.54 -2.89 -12.70
N ILE A 100 -10.35 -2.20 -11.89
CA ILE A 100 -11.37 -2.84 -11.05
C ILE A 100 -12.72 -2.26 -11.46
N PRO A 101 -13.68 -3.12 -11.82
CA PRO A 101 -15.03 -2.62 -12.12
C PRO A 101 -15.60 -1.85 -10.95
N LEU A 102 -16.33 -0.79 -11.24
CA LEU A 102 -16.86 0.13 -10.23
C LEU A 102 -17.68 -0.58 -9.15
N VAL A 103 -18.41 -1.63 -9.53
CA VAL A 103 -19.25 -2.38 -8.59
C VAL A 103 -18.44 -3.11 -7.52
N HIS A 104 -17.14 -3.32 -7.76
CA HIS A 104 -16.28 -4.04 -6.84
C HIS A 104 -15.38 -3.15 -5.99
N ILE A 105 -15.27 -1.85 -6.35
CA ILE A 105 -14.23 -0.98 -5.80
C ILE A 105 -14.28 -0.86 -4.27
N ASP A 106 -15.46 -0.81 -3.69
CA ASP A 106 -15.63 -0.70 -2.24
C ASP A 106 -15.52 -2.05 -1.53
N LYS A 107 -15.51 -3.13 -2.28
CA LYS A 107 -15.54 -4.49 -1.71
C LYS A 107 -14.19 -5.18 -1.71
N ILE A 108 -13.21 -4.64 -2.42
CA ILE A 108 -11.91 -5.29 -2.55
C ILE A 108 -11.16 -5.41 -1.21
N PHE A 109 -11.54 -4.61 -0.22
CA PHE A 109 -10.97 -4.65 1.13
C PHE A 109 -11.73 -5.59 2.07
N ASN A 110 -12.80 -6.22 1.58
CA ASN A 110 -13.55 -7.19 2.37
C ASN A 110 -12.80 -8.52 2.37
N ARG A 111 -12.86 -9.23 3.50
CA ARG A 111 -12.20 -10.52 3.63
C ARG A 111 -12.77 -11.51 2.60
N PHE A 112 -11.88 -12.24 1.96
CA PHE A 112 -12.21 -13.27 0.97
C PHE A 112 -12.89 -12.75 -0.30
N TYR A 113 -13.02 -11.44 -0.45
CA TYR A 113 -13.62 -10.88 -1.65
C TYR A 113 -12.65 -10.96 -2.82
N ARG A 114 -13.15 -11.43 -3.96
CA ARG A 114 -12.40 -11.54 -5.21
C ARG A 114 -13.25 -11.05 -6.36
N VAL A 115 -12.66 -10.23 -7.22
CA VAL A 115 -13.34 -9.72 -8.42
C VAL A 115 -13.59 -10.85 -9.41
N ASP A 116 -12.60 -11.73 -9.59
CA ASP A 116 -12.67 -12.90 -10.45
C ASP A 116 -12.10 -14.08 -9.68
N LYS A 117 -12.97 -14.92 -9.15
CA LYS A 117 -12.57 -16.04 -8.27
C LYS A 117 -11.68 -17.06 -8.98
N SER A 118 -11.98 -17.40 -10.21
CA SER A 118 -11.19 -18.34 -10.99
C SER A 118 -9.79 -17.81 -11.24
N ARG A 119 -9.72 -16.58 -11.72
CA ARG A 119 -8.45 -15.96 -12.08
C ARG A 119 -7.57 -15.75 -10.87
N GLN A 120 -8.14 -15.27 -9.77
CA GLN A 120 -7.36 -15.07 -8.55
C GLN A 120 -6.87 -16.38 -7.96
N ARG A 121 -7.68 -17.42 -8.06
CA ARG A 121 -7.28 -18.75 -7.62
C ARG A 121 -6.06 -19.25 -8.39
N SER A 122 -6.05 -19.07 -9.70
CA SER A 122 -4.90 -19.47 -10.53
C SER A 122 -3.66 -18.64 -10.22
N MET A 123 -3.82 -17.42 -9.72
CA MET A 123 -2.73 -16.54 -9.31
C MET A 123 -2.32 -16.74 -7.85
N GLY A 124 -2.97 -17.66 -7.14
CA GLY A 124 -2.64 -17.94 -5.74
C GLY A 124 -3.18 -16.96 -4.74
N GLY A 125 -4.09 -16.06 -5.13
CA GLY A 125 -4.67 -15.10 -4.20
C GLY A 125 -5.67 -15.72 -3.25
N THR A 126 -5.62 -15.33 -1.97
CA THR A 126 -6.55 -15.80 -0.94
C THR A 126 -7.70 -14.83 -0.67
N GLY A 127 -7.58 -13.59 -1.13
CA GLY A 127 -8.57 -12.55 -0.82
C GLY A 127 -8.41 -11.94 0.56
N LEU A 128 -7.29 -12.19 1.24
CA LEU A 128 -7.04 -11.67 2.59
C LEU A 128 -6.07 -10.51 2.64
N GLY A 129 -5.22 -10.36 1.62
CA GLY A 129 -4.13 -9.38 1.65
C GLY A 129 -4.59 -7.94 1.84
N LEU A 130 -5.58 -7.48 1.09
CA LEU A 130 -6.08 -6.12 1.19
C LEU A 130 -6.93 -5.90 2.45
N ALA A 131 -7.67 -6.92 2.90
CA ALA A 131 -8.42 -6.82 4.15
C ALA A 131 -7.47 -6.67 5.34
N LEU A 132 -6.39 -7.44 5.35
CA LEU A 132 -5.36 -7.32 6.38
C LEU A 132 -4.69 -5.96 6.33
N ALA A 133 -4.34 -5.48 5.15
CA ALA A 133 -3.76 -4.14 4.98
C ALA A 133 -4.68 -3.07 5.57
N LYS A 134 -5.98 -3.14 5.29
CA LYS A 134 -6.94 -2.20 5.83
C LYS A 134 -6.96 -2.22 7.35
N ASN A 135 -6.99 -3.40 7.96
CA ASN A 135 -6.97 -3.53 9.41
C ASN A 135 -5.73 -2.90 10.02
N ILE A 136 -4.58 -3.16 9.45
CA ILE A 136 -3.32 -2.60 9.95
C ILE A 136 -3.29 -1.08 9.81
N ILE A 137 -3.68 -0.55 8.64
CA ILE A 137 -3.67 0.88 8.41
C ILE A 137 -4.66 1.59 9.34
N GLU A 138 -5.84 1.04 9.55
CA GLU A 138 -6.80 1.62 10.49
C GLU A 138 -6.27 1.60 11.93
N ALA A 139 -5.58 0.54 12.31
CA ALA A 139 -4.94 0.45 13.64
C ALA A 139 -3.82 1.50 13.80
N HIS A 140 -3.27 1.99 12.69
CA HIS A 140 -2.27 3.07 12.69
C HIS A 140 -2.90 4.45 12.49
N LYS A 141 -4.23 4.56 12.64
CA LYS A 141 -4.99 5.81 12.47
C LYS A 141 -4.92 6.36 11.06
N GLY A 142 -4.73 5.49 10.11
CA GLY A 142 -4.68 5.82 8.70
C GLY A 142 -5.93 5.43 7.95
N ARG A 143 -5.90 5.63 6.65
CA ARG A 143 -6.95 5.23 5.73
C ARG A 143 -6.35 4.54 4.53
N ILE A 144 -7.10 3.61 3.95
CA ILE A 144 -6.74 2.95 2.71
C ILE A 144 -7.98 2.94 1.80
N TRP A 145 -7.78 3.26 0.52
CA TRP A 145 -8.87 3.20 -0.45
C TRP A 145 -8.28 3.00 -1.84
N ALA A 146 -9.15 2.74 -2.79
CA ALA A 146 -8.77 2.50 -4.17
C ALA A 146 -9.51 3.41 -5.12
N GLN A 147 -8.84 3.75 -6.22
CA GLN A 147 -9.45 4.34 -7.39
C GLN A 147 -9.07 3.48 -8.58
N SER A 148 -9.98 3.32 -9.52
CA SER A 148 -9.72 2.47 -10.66
C SER A 148 -10.54 2.92 -11.85
N ARG A 149 -9.98 2.61 -13.02
CA ARG A 149 -10.70 2.74 -14.29
C ARG A 149 -10.52 1.43 -15.03
N GLU A 150 -11.63 0.74 -15.25
CA GLU A 150 -11.61 -0.54 -15.93
C GLU A 150 -10.94 -0.41 -17.29
N GLY A 151 -9.99 -1.28 -17.59
CA GLY A 151 -9.22 -1.25 -18.83
C GLY A 151 -7.97 -0.38 -18.77
N TYR A 152 -7.78 0.43 -17.74
CA TYR A 152 -6.65 1.37 -17.65
C TYR A 152 -5.74 1.14 -16.45
N GLY A 153 -6.26 0.61 -15.36
CA GLY A 153 -5.48 0.31 -14.18
C GLY A 153 -6.14 0.77 -12.89
N SER A 154 -5.40 0.65 -11.80
CA SER A 154 -5.90 0.99 -10.48
C SER A 154 -4.82 1.65 -9.63
N ILE A 155 -5.26 2.38 -8.60
CA ILE A 155 -4.40 3.03 -7.62
C ILE A 155 -4.92 2.66 -6.24
N ILE A 156 -4.03 2.17 -5.39
CA ILE A 156 -4.32 2.00 -3.97
C ILE A 156 -3.67 3.16 -3.24
N PHE A 157 -4.47 3.88 -2.44
CA PHE A 157 -4.01 5.00 -1.61
C PHE A 157 -3.97 4.60 -0.16
N VAL A 158 -2.91 5.01 0.52
CA VAL A 158 -2.77 4.88 1.97
C VAL A 158 -2.41 6.25 2.52
N THR A 159 -3.07 6.68 3.59
CA THR A 159 -2.63 7.85 4.34
C THR A 159 -2.34 7.46 5.77
N LEU A 160 -1.33 8.07 6.34
CA LEU A 160 -0.91 7.85 7.72
C LEU A 160 -0.59 9.19 8.38
N PRO A 161 -0.83 9.32 9.70
CA PRO A 161 -0.29 10.47 10.42
C PRO A 161 1.23 10.43 10.37
N CYS A 162 1.85 11.60 10.21
CA CYS A 162 3.29 11.68 10.22
C CYS A 162 3.76 12.80 11.14
N GLU A 163 5.04 12.73 11.54
CA GLU A 163 5.63 13.74 12.38
C GLU A 163 5.86 15.01 11.58
N GLN A 164 5.57 16.13 12.21
CA GLN A 164 5.94 17.42 11.69
C GLN A 164 7.34 17.76 12.21
N ILE A 165 8.24 18.05 11.28
CA ILE A 165 9.55 18.56 11.67
C ILE A 165 9.37 20.01 12.07
N ASP A 166 9.66 20.31 13.32
CA ASP A 166 9.63 21.69 13.81
C ASP A 166 10.81 22.43 13.19
N ASP A 167 10.55 23.59 12.57
CA ASP A 167 11.58 24.40 11.95
C ASP A 167 12.67 24.83 12.95
N GLU A 168 12.36 24.82 14.24
CA GLU A 168 13.34 25.09 15.28
C GLU A 168 14.50 24.10 15.31
N TRP A 169 14.32 22.93 14.71
CA TRP A 169 15.36 21.90 14.66
C TRP A 169 16.23 22.01 13.41
N LEU A 170 15.89 22.89 12.52
CA LEU A 170 16.63 23.13 11.31
C LEU A 170 17.56 24.32 11.47
#